data_8adbb5520b8618a9653af7505dd13664
#
_entry.id   8adbb5520b8618a9653af7505dd13664
#
_cell.length_a   1.000
_cell.length_b   1.000
_cell.length_c   1.000
_cell.angle_alpha   90.00
_cell.angle_beta   90.00
_cell.angle_gamma   90.00
#
_symmetry.space_group_name_H-M   'P 1'
#
loop_
_entity.id
_entity.type
_entity.pdbx_description
1 polymer ?
#
loop_
_entity_poly.entity_id
_entity_poly.type
_entity_poly.pdbx_seq_one_letter_code
_entity_poly.pdbx_strand_id
1 'polypeptide(L)'
;LSNVTFAPSCINNWHTYSGSCQVLVGVSGRGYYQIWGQDPVEMKAGESVTNPEGTKHWHGAAGNSWFQHLSIMSKGAGTTWLEPVDQNVYSQLK
;
A
#
# COMPACT_ATOMS: atom_id res chain seq x y z
N LEU A 1 -9.87 -7.93 8.31
CA LEU A 1 -9.08 -8.63 7.29
C LEU A 1 -9.72 -8.45 5.93
N SER A 2 -8.96 -7.91 4.99
CA SER A 2 -9.45 -7.68 3.62
C SER A 2 -8.45 -8.28 2.63
N ASN A 3 -8.98 -8.79 1.52
CA ASN A 3 -8.19 -9.23 0.38
C ASN A 3 -8.37 -8.17 -0.71
N VAL A 4 -7.27 -7.50 -1.08
CA VAL A 4 -7.30 -6.36 -1.99
C VAL A 4 -6.50 -6.69 -3.23
N THR A 5 -7.08 -6.40 -4.41
CA THR A 5 -6.42 -6.62 -5.69
C THR A 5 -6.34 -5.31 -6.46
N PHE A 6 -5.14 -4.98 -6.92
CA PHE A 6 -4.88 -3.82 -7.79
C PHE A 6 -4.54 -4.29 -9.19
N ALA A 7 -5.17 -3.71 -10.18
CA ALA A 7 -4.77 -3.89 -11.58
C ALA A 7 -3.42 -3.19 -11.83
N PRO A 8 -2.68 -3.56 -12.89
CA PRO A 8 -1.43 -2.88 -13.24
C PRO A 8 -1.62 -1.36 -13.28
N SER A 9 -0.67 -0.63 -12.72
CA SER A 9 -0.66 0.84 -12.62
C SER A 9 -1.69 1.44 -11.67
N CYS A 10 -2.46 0.63 -10.95
CA CYS A 10 -3.44 1.14 -9.98
C CYS A 10 -2.82 1.20 -8.60
N ILE A 11 -2.87 2.39 -8.01
CA ILE A 11 -2.41 2.65 -6.64
C ILE A 11 -3.45 3.50 -5.93
N ASN A 12 -3.42 3.50 -4.60
CA ASN A 12 -4.29 4.38 -3.83
C ASN A 12 -3.60 5.72 -3.53
N ASN A 13 -4.36 6.65 -2.97
CA ASN A 13 -3.82 7.93 -2.52
C ASN A 13 -3.02 7.74 -1.22
N TRP A 14 -2.24 8.76 -0.89
CA TRP A 14 -1.69 8.87 0.46
C TRP A 14 -2.82 8.79 1.46
N HIS A 15 -2.61 8.08 2.55
CA HIS A 15 -3.62 7.94 3.61
C HIS A 15 -2.98 7.54 4.93
N THR A 16 -3.77 7.69 6.00
CA THR A 16 -3.39 7.25 7.35
C THR A 16 -4.51 6.40 7.92
N TYR A 17 -4.16 5.54 8.86
CA TYR A 17 -5.14 4.75 9.62
C TYR A 17 -5.17 5.22 11.07
N SER A 18 -6.35 5.17 11.67
CA SER A 18 -6.56 5.46 13.09
C SER A 18 -7.20 4.24 13.77
N GLY A 19 -6.83 4.01 15.02
CA GLY A 19 -7.37 2.91 15.83
C GLY A 19 -6.69 1.57 15.58
N SER A 20 -5.69 1.49 14.70
CA SER A 20 -4.96 0.25 14.42
C SER A 20 -3.70 0.53 13.62
N CYS A 21 -2.70 -0.34 13.75
CA CYS A 21 -1.68 -0.47 12.71
C CYS A 21 -2.27 -1.30 11.56
N GLN A 22 -1.60 -1.29 10.41
CA GLN A 22 -1.97 -2.12 9.28
C GLN A 22 -0.84 -3.09 8.96
N VAL A 23 -1.16 -4.36 8.82
CA VAL A 23 -0.22 -5.36 8.30
C VAL A 23 -0.62 -5.70 6.87
N LEU A 24 0.29 -5.49 5.94
CA LEU A 24 0.12 -5.88 4.53
C LEU A 24 0.89 -7.17 4.28
N VAL A 25 0.25 -8.14 3.67
CA VAL A 25 0.88 -9.40 3.29
C VAL A 25 0.68 -9.63 1.81
N GLY A 26 1.76 -9.65 1.03
CA GLY A 26 1.69 -9.91 -0.39
C GLY A 26 1.25 -11.34 -0.68
N VAL A 27 0.28 -11.51 -1.58
CA VAL A 27 -0.28 -12.81 -1.94
C VAL A 27 0.17 -13.20 -3.34
N SER A 28 0.06 -12.31 -4.32
CA SER A 28 0.47 -12.60 -5.69
C SER A 28 0.81 -11.33 -6.43
N GLY A 29 1.61 -11.45 -7.49
CA GLY A 29 2.03 -10.34 -8.30
C GLY A 29 3.13 -9.50 -7.67
N ARG A 30 3.23 -8.26 -8.11
CA ARG A 30 4.26 -7.33 -7.65
C ARG A 30 3.65 -5.95 -7.45
N GLY A 31 3.95 -5.33 -6.33
CA GLY A 31 3.47 -4.01 -6.01
C GLY A 31 4.50 -3.17 -5.30
N TYR A 32 4.09 -2.00 -4.88
CA TYR A 32 4.93 -1.07 -4.14
C TYR A 32 4.16 -0.51 -2.96
N TYR A 33 4.91 -0.07 -1.95
CA TYR A 33 4.38 0.81 -0.92
C TYR A 33 5.42 1.87 -0.60
N GLN A 34 4.97 2.99 -0.05
CA GLN A 34 5.87 4.08 0.35
C GLN A 34 5.33 4.73 1.61
N ILE A 35 6.22 4.93 2.59
CA ILE A 35 5.96 5.72 3.78
C ILE A 35 6.44 7.14 3.48
N TRP A 36 5.65 8.14 3.89
CA TRP A 36 5.99 9.55 3.67
C TRP A 36 7.39 9.86 4.22
N GLY A 37 8.23 10.45 3.40
CA GLY A 37 9.60 10.79 3.73
C GLY A 37 10.61 9.67 3.50
N GLN A 38 10.17 8.51 2.98
CA GLN A 38 11.04 7.39 2.65
C GLN A 38 10.90 7.02 1.18
N ASP A 39 11.82 6.23 0.67
CA ASP A 39 11.74 5.74 -0.71
C ASP A 39 10.68 4.67 -0.87
N PRO A 40 10.05 4.55 -2.06
CA PRO A 40 9.15 3.44 -2.34
C PRO A 40 9.86 2.10 -2.25
N VAL A 41 9.16 1.08 -1.76
CA VAL A 41 9.69 -0.27 -1.57
C VAL A 41 8.82 -1.25 -2.35
N GLU A 42 9.47 -2.15 -3.09
CA GLU A 42 8.79 -3.22 -3.82
C GLU A 42 8.29 -4.29 -2.86
N MET A 43 7.07 -4.79 -3.11
CA MET A 43 6.50 -5.93 -2.41
C MET A 43 6.19 -7.07 -3.37
N LYS A 44 6.48 -8.28 -2.94
CA LYS A 44 6.19 -9.51 -3.67
C LYS A 44 5.40 -10.47 -2.78
N ALA A 45 4.89 -11.53 -3.39
CA ALA A 45 4.18 -12.58 -2.66
C ALA A 45 5.04 -13.12 -1.51
N GLY A 46 4.43 -13.30 -0.35
CA GLY A 46 5.08 -13.81 0.84
C GLY A 46 5.77 -12.76 1.70
N GLU A 47 5.93 -11.53 1.21
CA GLU A 47 6.50 -10.43 1.98
C GLU A 47 5.41 -9.73 2.79
N SER A 48 5.80 -9.16 3.92
CA SER A 48 4.87 -8.41 4.77
C SER A 48 5.50 -7.13 5.26
N VAL A 49 4.63 -6.15 5.52
CA VAL A 49 5.05 -4.87 6.10
C VAL A 49 4.00 -4.43 7.12
N THR A 50 4.45 -3.82 8.21
CA THR A 50 3.57 -3.27 9.23
C THR A 50 3.66 -1.75 9.20
N ASN A 51 2.54 -1.09 8.96
CA ASN A 51 2.43 0.37 9.02
C ASN A 51 1.85 0.76 10.37
N PRO A 52 2.61 1.46 11.23
CA PRO A 52 2.07 1.93 12.51
C PRO A 52 0.88 2.87 12.32
N GLU A 53 0.04 2.95 13.35
CA GLU A 53 -1.08 3.89 13.38
C GLU A 53 -0.60 5.33 13.09
N GLY A 54 -1.34 6.06 12.26
CA GLY A 54 -1.04 7.45 11.95
C GLY A 54 0.06 7.63 10.91
N THR A 55 0.65 6.56 10.40
CA THR A 55 1.70 6.65 9.38
C THR A 55 1.11 6.98 8.02
N LYS A 56 1.56 8.08 7.42
CA LYS A 56 1.13 8.48 6.06
C LYS A 56 1.84 7.59 5.04
N HIS A 57 1.05 6.89 4.22
CA HIS A 57 1.59 5.93 3.26
C HIS A 57 0.62 5.70 2.10
N TRP A 58 1.11 5.02 1.06
CA TRP A 58 0.29 4.50 -0.03
C TRP A 58 0.81 3.11 -0.42
N HIS A 59 -0.03 2.35 -1.12
CA HIS A 59 0.35 1.07 -1.70
C HIS A 59 -0.47 0.80 -2.96
N GLY A 60 0.00 -0.15 -3.77
CA GLY A 60 -0.69 -0.53 -4.99
C GLY A 60 0.18 -1.40 -5.88
N ALA A 61 -0.28 -1.57 -7.13
CA ALA A 61 0.38 -2.45 -8.10
C ALA A 61 1.56 -1.75 -8.77
N ALA A 62 2.51 -2.56 -9.25
CA ALA A 62 3.53 -2.08 -10.16
C ALA A 62 2.91 -1.72 -11.52
N GLY A 63 3.64 -0.97 -12.35
CA GLY A 63 3.11 -0.52 -13.63
C GLY A 63 2.81 -1.65 -14.61
N ASN A 64 3.48 -2.79 -14.45
CA ASN A 64 3.39 -3.93 -15.38
C ASN A 64 2.92 -5.23 -14.69
N SER A 65 2.31 -5.16 -13.52
CA SER A 65 1.88 -6.36 -12.80
C SER A 65 0.64 -6.07 -11.98
N TRP A 66 -0.24 -7.06 -11.87
CA TRP A 66 -1.25 -7.09 -10.84
C TRP A 66 -0.58 -7.25 -9.48
N PHE A 67 -1.24 -6.78 -8.43
CA PHE A 67 -0.78 -7.01 -7.06
C PHE A 67 -1.98 -7.32 -6.17
N GLN A 68 -1.88 -8.44 -5.48
CA GLN A 68 -2.89 -8.86 -4.50
C GLN A 68 -2.23 -8.96 -3.13
N HIS A 69 -2.89 -8.38 -2.13
CA HIS A 69 -2.39 -8.45 -0.75
C HIS A 69 -3.54 -8.60 0.23
N LEU A 70 -3.20 -9.12 1.41
CA LEU A 70 -4.09 -9.08 2.56
C LEU A 70 -3.83 -7.80 3.34
N SER A 71 -4.89 -7.22 3.87
CA SER A 71 -4.82 -6.08 4.78
C SER A 71 -5.39 -6.51 6.12
N ILE A 72 -4.58 -6.50 7.16
CA ILE A 72 -4.97 -6.95 8.49
C ILE A 72 -5.00 -5.74 9.40
N MET A 73 -6.18 -5.40 9.92
CA MET A 73 -6.40 -4.25 10.79
C MET A 73 -7.38 -4.63 11.89
N SER A 74 -7.32 -3.89 13.01
CA SER A 74 -8.27 -4.08 14.09
C SER A 74 -9.68 -3.65 13.67
N LYS A 75 -10.68 -4.31 14.23
CA LYS A 75 -12.08 -3.92 14.02
C LYS A 75 -12.29 -2.49 14.49
N GLY A 76 -13.02 -1.72 13.68
CA GLY A 76 -13.33 -0.32 14.01
C GLY A 76 -12.26 0.67 13.63
N ALA A 77 -11.17 0.25 12.99
CA ALA A 77 -10.16 1.16 12.48
C ALA A 77 -10.74 2.05 11.38
N GLY A 78 -10.31 3.32 11.35
CA GLY A 78 -10.73 4.27 10.33
C GLY A 78 -9.60 4.62 9.37
N THR A 79 -9.97 5.14 8.20
CA THR A 79 -9.02 5.59 7.19
C THR A 79 -9.24 7.07 6.89
N THR A 80 -8.17 7.86 6.89
CA THR A 80 -8.20 9.24 6.43
C THR A 80 -7.46 9.32 5.09
N TRP A 81 -8.21 9.66 4.03
CA TRP A 81 -7.65 9.79 2.69
C TRP A 81 -7.04 11.18 2.49
N LEU A 82 -5.88 11.22 1.87
CA LEU A 82 -5.09 12.42 1.65
C LEU A 82 -4.90 12.66 0.15
N GLU A 83 -3.84 13.38 -0.22
CA GLU A 83 -3.61 13.73 -1.63
C GLU A 83 -3.22 12.52 -2.49
N PRO A 84 -3.40 12.62 -3.82
CA PRO A 84 -2.89 11.59 -4.74
C PRO A 84 -1.36 11.51 -4.68
N VAL A 85 -0.84 10.32 -5.03
CA VAL A 85 0.61 10.13 -5.18
C VAL A 85 1.08 10.85 -6.43
N ASP A 86 2.27 11.49 -6.35
CA ASP A 86 2.87 12.16 -7.50
C ASP A 86 3.18 11.13 -8.58
N GLN A 87 2.53 11.28 -9.74
CA GLN A 87 2.69 10.34 -10.84
C GLN A 87 4.09 10.36 -11.44
N ASN A 88 4.83 11.46 -11.30
CA ASN A 88 6.22 11.50 -11.73
C ASN A 88 7.09 10.59 -10.88
N VAL A 89 6.80 10.49 -9.59
CA VAL A 89 7.49 9.55 -8.71
C VAL A 89 7.10 8.12 -9.05
N TYR A 90 5.80 7.85 -9.16
CA TYR A 90 5.32 6.51 -9.42
C TYR A 90 5.80 5.97 -10.77
N SER A 91 5.80 6.80 -11.82
CA SER A 91 6.18 6.37 -13.17
C SER A 91 7.65 5.95 -13.27
N GLN A 92 8.49 6.34 -12.33
CA GLN A 92 9.90 5.95 -12.31
C GLN A 92 10.13 4.60 -11.64
N LEU A 93 9.12 4.01 -11.02
CA LEU A 93 9.21 2.69 -10.39
C LEU A 93 9.14 1.61 -11.47
N LYS A 94 9.96 0.57 -11.31
CA LYS A 94 10.12 -0.49 -12.31
C LYS A 94 9.40 -1.76 -11.90
#